data_f056f048f6daf2e2c8ba6fc62604bf13
#
_entry.id   f056f048f6daf2e2c8ba6fc62604bf13
#
_cell.length_a   1.000
_cell.length_b   1.000
_cell.length_c   1.000
_cell.angle_alpha   90.00
_cell.angle_beta   90.00
_cell.angle_gamma   90.00
#
_symmetry.space_group_name_H-M   'P 1'
#
loop_
_entity.id
_entity.type
_entity.pdbx_description
1 polymer ?
#
loop_
_entity_poly.entity_id
_entity_poly.type
_entity_poly.pdbx_seq_one_letter_code
_entity_poly.pdbx_strand_id
1 'polypeptide(L)'
;VNGPVGLASWKDYCYDLKDSEVYKNVQSDDYVLKDGDAVQGIAYVIETYGLIYNKALLNDYFALDDAEIKSIDELNNFEALKKVADGIQAHKDDLGVEGAFASTGFDSSSDWRFKTHLANLPLYYEYKADGITSSPAIKGTYLDNYKQIFDLYITDSTCDPALLSGKTGEDAASEFALGEAVFYQNGTWAYNDIKDNEVADEYLGMLP
;
A
#
# COMPACT_ATOMS: atom_id res chain seq x y z
N VAL A 1 3.03 -16.66 -9.96
CA VAL A 1 2.16 -17.29 -8.93
C VAL A 1 2.27 -16.48 -7.67
N ASN A 2 1.18 -16.03 -7.10
CA ASN A 2 1.18 -15.20 -5.89
C ASN A 2 1.01 -16.09 -4.65
N GLY A 3 2.14 -16.54 -4.09
CA GLY A 3 2.17 -17.29 -2.85
C GLY A 3 1.51 -18.68 -2.90
N PRO A 4 1.25 -19.29 -1.74
CA PRO A 4 0.69 -20.65 -1.64
C PRO A 4 -0.69 -20.80 -2.27
N VAL A 5 -1.55 -19.78 -2.18
CA VAL A 5 -2.89 -19.80 -2.77
C VAL A 5 -2.81 -19.83 -4.31
N GLY A 6 -1.91 -19.03 -4.87
CA GLY A 6 -1.63 -19.05 -6.30
C GLY A 6 -1.05 -20.40 -6.75
N LEU A 7 -0.12 -20.97 -5.96
CA LEU A 7 0.43 -22.29 -6.25
C LEU A 7 -0.66 -23.35 -6.26
N ALA A 8 -1.60 -23.35 -5.33
CA ALA A 8 -2.70 -24.34 -5.30
C ALA A 8 -3.50 -24.40 -6.61
N SER A 9 -3.61 -23.26 -7.33
CA SER A 9 -4.30 -23.19 -8.63
C SER A 9 -3.41 -23.61 -9.80
N TRP A 10 -2.09 -23.58 -9.66
CA TRP A 10 -1.15 -23.78 -10.77
C TRP A 10 -0.27 -25.00 -10.63
N LYS A 11 -0.25 -25.67 -9.49
CA LYS A 11 0.71 -26.74 -9.16
C LYS A 11 0.78 -27.88 -10.19
N ASP A 12 -0.34 -28.24 -10.78
CA ASP A 12 -0.40 -29.32 -11.78
C ASP A 12 0.29 -28.96 -13.11
N TYR A 13 0.59 -27.66 -13.30
CA TYR A 13 1.29 -27.13 -14.48
C TYR A 13 2.74 -26.70 -14.17
N CYS A 14 3.15 -26.80 -12.90
CA CYS A 14 4.49 -26.38 -12.47
C CYS A 14 5.51 -27.50 -12.69
N TYR A 15 6.70 -27.12 -13.16
CA TYR A 15 7.86 -27.99 -13.22
C TYR A 15 8.55 -28.06 -11.87
N ASP A 16 9.09 -29.22 -11.47
CA ASP A 16 9.90 -29.35 -10.26
C ASP A 16 11.30 -28.75 -10.49
N LEU A 17 11.58 -27.67 -9.76
CA LEU A 17 12.80 -26.88 -9.88
C LEU A 17 13.91 -27.33 -8.90
N LYS A 18 13.72 -28.39 -8.11
CA LYS A 18 14.66 -28.78 -7.05
C LYS A 18 16.10 -29.04 -7.53
N ASP A 19 16.26 -29.46 -8.78
CA ASP A 19 17.58 -29.74 -9.40
C ASP A 19 18.10 -28.56 -10.23
N SER A 20 17.37 -27.44 -10.29
CA SER A 20 17.75 -26.27 -11.08
C SER A 20 18.90 -25.48 -10.45
N GLU A 21 19.71 -24.85 -11.32
CA GLU A 21 20.78 -23.94 -10.84
C GLU A 21 20.21 -22.74 -10.08
N VAL A 22 19.00 -22.30 -10.39
CA VAL A 22 18.33 -21.19 -9.67
C VAL A 22 18.06 -21.60 -8.23
N TYR A 23 17.47 -22.78 -8.01
CA TYR A 23 17.16 -23.26 -6.66
C TYR A 23 18.41 -23.46 -5.79
N LYS A 24 19.53 -23.95 -6.37
CA LYS A 24 20.80 -24.11 -5.65
C LYS A 24 21.37 -22.79 -5.09
N ASN A 25 20.98 -21.66 -5.65
CA ASN A 25 21.42 -20.31 -5.25
C ASN A 25 20.41 -19.57 -4.36
N VAL A 26 19.26 -20.17 -4.04
CA VAL A 26 18.27 -19.57 -3.15
C VAL A 26 18.84 -19.45 -1.72
N GLN A 27 18.70 -18.29 -1.12
CA GLN A 27 19.31 -17.95 0.18
C GLN A 27 18.48 -18.42 1.37
N SER A 28 17.17 -18.64 1.20
CA SER A 28 16.25 -19.07 2.25
C SER A 28 15.08 -19.85 1.65
N ASP A 29 14.62 -20.86 2.40
CA ASP A 29 13.39 -21.60 2.08
C ASP A 29 12.13 -20.71 2.10
N ASP A 30 12.20 -19.53 2.72
CA ASP A 30 11.10 -18.55 2.71
C ASP A 30 10.79 -18.01 1.30
N TYR A 31 11.75 -18.12 0.38
CA TYR A 31 11.62 -17.69 -1.00
C TYR A 31 11.16 -18.79 -1.96
N VAL A 32 10.69 -19.91 -1.40
CA VAL A 32 10.37 -21.12 -2.18
C VAL A 32 8.94 -21.57 -1.90
N LEU A 33 8.22 -21.91 -2.96
CA LEU A 33 6.92 -22.56 -2.87
C LEU A 33 7.09 -24.07 -3.17
N LYS A 34 6.65 -24.91 -2.26
CA LYS A 34 6.74 -26.37 -2.35
C LYS A 34 5.35 -27.02 -2.38
N ASP A 35 5.23 -28.13 -3.11
CA ASP A 35 4.14 -29.10 -3.00
C ASP A 35 4.75 -30.47 -2.69
N GLY A 36 4.66 -30.91 -1.44
CA GLY A 36 5.45 -32.01 -0.92
C GLY A 36 6.95 -31.73 -1.04
N ASP A 37 7.69 -32.64 -1.69
CA ASP A 37 9.15 -32.52 -1.90
C ASP A 37 9.50 -31.73 -3.20
N ALA A 38 8.52 -31.38 -4.01
CA ALA A 38 8.75 -30.66 -5.24
C ALA A 38 8.83 -29.14 -5.02
N VAL A 39 9.83 -28.50 -5.61
CA VAL A 39 9.99 -27.04 -5.66
C VAL A 39 9.28 -26.50 -6.89
N GLN A 40 8.13 -25.87 -6.69
CA GLN A 40 7.24 -25.45 -7.78
C GLN A 40 7.19 -23.94 -8.01
N GLY A 41 7.88 -23.18 -7.17
CA GLY A 41 8.01 -21.74 -7.34
C GLY A 41 9.21 -21.20 -6.59
N ILE A 42 9.88 -20.21 -7.17
CA ILE A 42 11.01 -19.49 -6.58
C ILE A 42 10.70 -18.01 -6.71
N ALA A 43 10.82 -17.24 -5.62
CA ALA A 43 10.65 -15.80 -5.65
C ALA A 43 11.76 -15.15 -6.50
N TYR A 44 11.38 -14.31 -7.45
CA TYR A 44 12.33 -13.53 -8.27
C TYR A 44 12.45 -12.09 -7.79
N VAL A 45 11.50 -11.62 -6.99
CA VAL A 45 11.46 -10.27 -6.43
C VAL A 45 10.72 -10.29 -5.09
N ILE A 46 11.10 -9.37 -4.20
CA ILE A 46 10.36 -9.06 -2.99
C ILE A 46 9.76 -7.68 -3.17
N GLU A 47 8.44 -7.60 -3.08
CA GLU A 47 7.68 -6.37 -3.16
C GLU A 47 7.01 -6.10 -1.82
N THR A 48 6.95 -4.83 -1.44
CA THR A 48 6.26 -4.35 -0.26
C THR A 48 5.26 -3.27 -0.64
N TYR A 49 4.28 -3.00 0.20
CA TYR A 49 3.32 -1.92 0.02
C TYR A 49 3.15 -1.15 1.34
N GLY A 50 2.72 0.09 1.19
CA GLY A 50 2.55 1.03 2.30
C GLY A 50 2.08 2.38 1.77
N LEU A 51 2.53 3.47 2.39
CA LEU A 51 2.28 4.82 1.92
C LEU A 51 3.52 5.40 1.28
N ILE A 52 3.48 5.59 -0.04
CA ILE A 52 4.46 6.41 -0.74
C ILE A 52 4.12 7.86 -0.42
N TYR A 53 5.12 8.71 -0.15
CA TYR A 53 4.89 10.10 0.19
C TYR A 53 5.87 11.05 -0.49
N ASN A 54 5.43 12.27 -0.73
CA ASN A 54 6.23 13.37 -1.23
C ASN A 54 6.87 14.12 -0.06
N LYS A 55 8.20 13.97 0.10
CA LYS A 55 8.97 14.58 1.20
C LYS A 55 8.91 16.11 1.18
N ALA A 56 8.89 16.73 0.01
CA ALA A 56 8.85 18.19 -0.10
C ALA A 56 7.53 18.72 0.46
N LEU A 57 6.41 18.25 -0.07
CA LEU A 57 5.07 18.66 0.38
C LEU A 57 4.82 18.31 1.86
N LEU A 58 5.30 17.16 2.32
CA LEU A 58 5.18 16.78 3.73
C LEU A 58 6.00 17.70 4.64
N ASN A 59 7.20 18.13 4.22
CA ASN A 59 8.00 19.10 4.95
C ASN A 59 7.34 20.49 4.94
N ASP A 60 6.70 20.91 3.85
CA ASP A 60 5.95 22.15 3.79
C ASP A 60 4.78 22.14 4.79
N TYR A 61 4.05 21.02 4.90
CA TYR A 61 3.05 20.84 5.95
C TYR A 61 3.67 20.94 7.35
N PHE A 62 4.78 20.26 7.64
CA PHE A 62 5.43 20.30 8.95
C PHE A 62 5.90 21.72 9.32
N ALA A 63 6.13 22.59 8.36
CA ALA A 63 6.53 23.98 8.58
C ALA A 63 5.36 24.92 8.91
N LEU A 64 4.10 24.49 8.71
CA LEU A 64 2.93 25.31 9.09
C LEU A 64 2.92 25.54 10.62
N ASP A 65 2.53 26.74 11.02
CA ASP A 65 2.53 27.12 12.46
C ASP A 65 1.63 26.24 13.31
N ASP A 66 0.49 25.85 12.78
CA ASP A 66 -0.56 25.06 13.42
C ASP A 66 -0.52 23.55 13.11
N ALA A 67 0.46 23.07 12.34
CA ALA A 67 0.65 21.63 12.16
C ALA A 67 0.86 20.95 13.53
N GLU A 68 0.03 19.94 13.83
CA GLU A 68 0.11 19.19 15.09
C GLU A 68 1.29 18.23 15.14
N ILE A 69 1.72 17.72 13.99
CA ILE A 69 2.88 16.85 13.80
C ILE A 69 3.92 17.64 13.02
N LYS A 70 5.16 17.63 13.46
CA LYS A 70 6.23 18.50 12.94
C LYS A 70 7.37 17.74 12.27
N SER A 71 7.35 16.40 12.27
CA SER A 71 8.40 15.60 11.67
C SER A 71 7.91 14.22 11.25
N ILE A 72 8.64 13.61 10.31
CA ILE A 72 8.36 12.24 9.86
C ILE A 72 8.56 11.21 11.00
N ASP A 73 9.43 11.46 11.96
CA ASP A 73 9.69 10.55 13.08
C ASP A 73 8.49 10.44 14.04
N GLU A 74 7.64 11.46 14.06
CA GLU A 74 6.39 11.45 14.83
C GLU A 74 5.26 10.71 14.10
N LEU A 75 5.39 10.49 12.78
CA LEU A 75 4.39 9.80 11.94
C LEU A 75 4.54 8.28 12.04
N ASN A 76 4.25 7.72 13.22
CA ASN A 76 4.52 6.32 13.55
C ASN A 76 3.29 5.52 14.03
N ASN A 77 2.10 6.09 13.92
CA ASN A 77 0.84 5.44 14.27
C ASN A 77 -0.34 6.08 13.53
N PHE A 78 -1.51 5.44 13.59
CA PHE A 78 -2.71 5.90 12.90
C PHE A 78 -3.18 7.31 13.32
N GLU A 79 -3.12 7.62 14.63
CA GLU A 79 -3.56 8.93 15.13
C GLU A 79 -2.68 10.07 14.58
N ALA A 80 -1.36 9.84 14.49
CA ALA A 80 -0.44 10.79 13.88
C ALA A 80 -0.70 10.93 12.38
N LEU A 81 -0.92 9.81 11.66
CA LEU A 81 -1.28 9.83 10.24
C LEU A 81 -2.57 10.61 9.99
N LYS A 82 -3.60 10.37 10.83
CA LYS A 82 -4.87 11.07 10.72
C LYS A 82 -4.70 12.57 10.91
N LYS A 83 -3.96 13.01 11.93
CA LYS A 83 -3.68 14.43 12.17
C LYS A 83 -2.95 15.09 11.01
N VAL A 84 -1.98 14.41 10.43
CA VAL A 84 -1.25 14.90 9.25
C VAL A 84 -2.18 14.99 8.05
N ALA A 85 -2.97 13.96 7.77
CA ALA A 85 -3.89 13.95 6.63
C ALA A 85 -4.99 15.01 6.77
N ASP A 86 -5.68 15.07 7.91
CA ASP A 86 -6.69 16.09 8.19
C ASP A 86 -6.09 17.52 8.07
N GLY A 87 -4.85 17.71 8.57
CA GLY A 87 -4.15 18.99 8.51
C GLY A 87 -3.78 19.39 7.08
N ILE A 88 -3.25 18.45 6.28
CA ILE A 88 -2.98 18.68 4.85
C ILE A 88 -4.29 19.01 4.12
N GLN A 89 -5.35 18.26 4.37
CA GLN A 89 -6.65 18.49 3.73
C GLN A 89 -7.22 19.88 4.08
N ALA A 90 -7.03 20.33 5.31
CA ALA A 90 -7.46 21.67 5.75
C ALA A 90 -6.63 22.79 5.10
N HIS A 91 -5.36 22.57 4.80
CA HIS A 91 -4.42 23.54 4.23
C HIS A 91 -4.06 23.25 2.76
N LYS A 92 -4.86 22.48 2.05
CA LYS A 92 -4.55 22.04 0.68
C LYS A 92 -4.29 23.21 -0.28
N ASP A 93 -5.04 24.31 -0.15
CA ASP A 93 -4.87 25.50 -0.99
C ASP A 93 -3.51 26.20 -0.70
N ASP A 94 -3.09 26.26 0.56
CA ASP A 94 -1.81 26.84 0.98
C ASP A 94 -0.63 25.99 0.55
N LEU A 95 -0.81 24.66 0.55
CA LEU A 95 0.20 23.68 0.15
C LEU A 95 0.24 23.43 -1.36
N GLY A 96 -0.75 23.93 -2.11
CA GLY A 96 -0.85 23.76 -3.55
C GLY A 96 -1.18 22.32 -3.97
N VAL A 97 -1.92 21.58 -3.14
CA VAL A 97 -2.36 20.20 -3.41
C VAL A 97 -3.87 20.11 -3.55
N GLU A 98 -4.37 19.03 -4.14
CA GLU A 98 -5.81 18.75 -4.25
C GLU A 98 -6.32 17.94 -3.05
N GLY A 99 -5.45 17.20 -2.36
CA GLY A 99 -5.78 16.42 -1.18
C GLY A 99 -4.58 15.78 -0.50
N ALA A 100 -4.81 15.22 0.68
CA ALA A 100 -3.75 14.51 1.39
C ALA A 100 -3.36 13.21 0.68
N PHE A 101 -4.35 12.43 0.24
CA PHE A 101 -4.14 11.17 -0.47
C PHE A 101 -4.50 11.29 -1.95
N ALA A 102 -3.67 10.72 -2.82
CA ALA A 102 -4.07 10.41 -4.18
C ALA A 102 -5.37 9.58 -4.16
N SER A 103 -6.22 9.76 -5.15
CA SER A 103 -7.54 9.11 -5.21
C SER A 103 -7.42 7.59 -5.04
N THR A 104 -8.47 7.00 -4.51
CA THR A 104 -8.42 5.58 -4.13
C THR A 104 -8.39 4.62 -5.32
N GLY A 105 -8.78 5.07 -6.50
CA GLY A 105 -8.84 4.20 -7.67
C GLY A 105 -9.81 3.04 -7.46
N PHE A 106 -11.07 3.35 -7.17
CA PHE A 106 -12.11 2.33 -6.90
C PHE A 106 -12.76 1.74 -8.14
N ASP A 107 -12.26 2.00 -9.31
CA ASP A 107 -12.69 1.25 -10.47
C ASP A 107 -12.37 -0.26 -10.33
N SER A 108 -13.05 -1.10 -11.08
CA SER A 108 -12.95 -2.57 -10.95
C SER A 108 -11.56 -3.15 -11.23
N SER A 109 -10.67 -2.37 -11.87
CA SER A 109 -9.30 -2.80 -12.20
C SER A 109 -8.30 -2.48 -11.09
N SER A 110 -8.58 -1.51 -10.21
CA SER A 110 -7.62 -0.96 -9.25
C SER A 110 -8.06 -1.00 -7.78
N ASP A 111 -9.30 -1.40 -7.48
CA ASP A 111 -9.84 -1.49 -6.11
C ASP A 111 -9.16 -2.55 -5.22
N TRP A 112 -8.32 -3.42 -5.80
CA TRP A 112 -7.58 -4.46 -5.10
C TRP A 112 -6.66 -3.92 -4.01
N ARG A 113 -6.18 -2.67 -4.12
CA ARG A 113 -5.36 -2.02 -3.10
C ARG A 113 -6.10 -1.90 -1.76
N PHE A 114 -7.38 -1.63 -1.81
CA PHE A 114 -8.23 -1.46 -0.62
C PHE A 114 -8.86 -2.76 -0.16
N LYS A 115 -9.39 -3.55 -1.09
CA LYS A 115 -10.07 -4.81 -0.73
C LYS A 115 -9.12 -5.96 -0.39
N THR A 116 -7.83 -5.88 -0.79
CA THR A 116 -6.84 -6.90 -0.44
C THR A 116 -5.71 -6.35 0.42
N HIS A 117 -4.91 -5.39 -0.05
CA HIS A 117 -3.75 -4.92 0.71
C HIS A 117 -4.17 -4.30 2.04
N LEU A 118 -5.07 -3.33 2.03
CA LEU A 118 -5.54 -2.70 3.26
C LEU A 118 -6.26 -3.71 4.17
N ALA A 119 -7.05 -4.62 3.61
CA ALA A 119 -7.76 -5.64 4.38
C ALA A 119 -6.84 -6.73 4.96
N ASN A 120 -5.63 -6.92 4.42
CA ASN A 120 -4.69 -7.89 4.95
C ASN A 120 -4.24 -7.56 6.38
N LEU A 121 -4.08 -6.29 6.75
CA LEU A 121 -3.64 -5.89 8.08
C LEU A 121 -4.60 -6.36 9.19
N PRO A 122 -5.90 -6.03 9.17
CA PRO A 122 -6.84 -6.50 10.19
C PRO A 122 -6.95 -8.02 10.21
N LEU A 123 -6.87 -8.70 9.07
CA LEU A 123 -6.88 -10.17 9.00
C LEU A 123 -5.61 -10.78 9.62
N TYR A 124 -4.45 -10.21 9.32
CA TYR A 124 -3.18 -10.63 9.93
C TYR A 124 -3.23 -10.56 11.46
N TYR A 125 -3.70 -9.42 12.00
CA TYR A 125 -3.79 -9.26 13.45
C TYR A 125 -4.85 -10.17 14.09
N GLU A 126 -5.98 -10.41 13.42
CA GLU A 126 -6.98 -11.38 13.86
C GLU A 126 -6.39 -12.79 13.94
N TYR A 127 -5.73 -13.24 12.89
CA TYR A 127 -5.11 -14.58 12.85
C TYR A 127 -3.96 -14.71 13.86
N LYS A 128 -3.17 -13.67 14.02
CA LYS A 128 -2.10 -13.62 15.02
C LYS A 128 -2.65 -13.73 16.46
N ALA A 129 -3.72 -13.02 16.76
CA ALA A 129 -4.39 -13.08 18.05
C ALA A 129 -5.00 -14.47 18.34
N ASP A 130 -5.53 -15.12 17.30
CA ASP A 130 -6.11 -16.46 17.39
C ASP A 130 -5.09 -17.60 17.33
N GLY A 131 -3.83 -17.31 17.01
CA GLY A 131 -2.76 -18.31 16.85
C GLY A 131 -2.98 -19.25 15.64
N ILE A 132 -3.63 -18.76 14.57
CA ILE A 132 -3.93 -19.51 13.33
C ILE A 132 -3.28 -18.85 12.12
N THR A 133 -3.18 -19.60 11.02
CA THR A 133 -2.63 -19.12 9.73
C THR A 133 -3.68 -19.07 8.63
N SER A 134 -4.84 -19.67 8.84
CA SER A 134 -5.96 -19.66 7.90
C SER A 134 -7.27 -19.91 8.62
N SER A 135 -8.39 -19.44 8.05
CA SER A 135 -9.74 -19.70 8.55
C SER A 135 -10.73 -19.73 7.39
N PRO A 136 -11.76 -20.60 7.46
CA PRO A 136 -12.86 -20.59 6.49
C PRO A 136 -13.81 -19.38 6.67
N ALA A 137 -13.68 -18.64 7.78
CA ALA A 137 -14.50 -17.48 8.09
C ALA A 137 -13.70 -16.42 8.83
N ILE A 138 -13.96 -15.16 8.55
CA ILE A 138 -13.39 -13.99 9.20
C ILE A 138 -14.33 -13.58 10.34
N LYS A 139 -13.77 -13.29 11.53
CA LYS A 139 -14.54 -12.82 12.69
C LYS A 139 -14.83 -11.31 12.61
N GLY A 140 -13.95 -10.55 11.98
CA GLY A 140 -14.04 -9.10 11.90
C GLY A 140 -13.56 -8.39 13.18
N THR A 141 -12.65 -9.01 13.93
CA THR A 141 -12.13 -8.48 15.21
C THR A 141 -11.61 -7.04 15.09
N TYR A 142 -10.97 -6.72 13.97
CA TYR A 142 -10.38 -5.41 13.70
C TYR A 142 -11.09 -4.62 12.60
N LEU A 143 -12.41 -4.87 12.41
CA LEU A 143 -13.19 -4.19 11.38
C LEU A 143 -13.26 -2.68 11.59
N ASP A 144 -13.36 -2.22 12.84
CA ASP A 144 -13.38 -0.78 13.15
C ASP A 144 -12.06 -0.09 12.79
N ASN A 145 -10.93 -0.76 13.00
CA ASN A 145 -9.61 -0.25 12.59
C ASN A 145 -9.52 -0.14 11.06
N TYR A 146 -9.98 -1.16 10.35
CA TYR A 146 -10.06 -1.14 8.88
C TYR A 146 -10.93 0.01 8.40
N LYS A 147 -12.12 0.19 9.01
CA LYS A 147 -13.04 1.26 8.66
C LYS A 147 -12.42 2.65 8.84
N GLN A 148 -11.73 2.88 9.93
CA GLN A 148 -11.12 4.18 10.22
C GLN A 148 -10.09 4.59 9.15
N ILE A 149 -9.21 3.68 8.76
CA ILE A 149 -8.21 3.99 7.74
C ILE A 149 -8.83 4.06 6.34
N PHE A 150 -9.84 3.24 6.07
CA PHE A 150 -10.59 3.29 4.83
C PHE A 150 -11.34 4.63 4.67
N ASP A 151 -12.02 5.07 5.73
CA ASP A 151 -12.72 6.36 5.75
C ASP A 151 -11.73 7.52 5.53
N LEU A 152 -10.55 7.48 6.16
CA LEU A 152 -9.53 8.51 6.02
C LEU A 152 -9.08 8.66 4.55
N TYR A 153 -8.82 7.54 3.85
CA TYR A 153 -8.47 7.58 2.42
C TYR A 153 -9.59 8.11 1.53
N ILE A 154 -10.85 8.02 1.95
CA ILE A 154 -11.98 8.54 1.21
C ILE A 154 -12.16 10.03 1.47
N THR A 155 -12.10 10.45 2.74
CA THR A 155 -12.41 11.83 3.15
C THR A 155 -11.32 12.81 2.76
N ASP A 156 -10.06 12.38 2.83
CA ASP A 156 -8.89 13.24 2.61
C ASP A 156 -8.23 13.00 1.24
N SER A 157 -9.04 12.57 0.29
CA SER A 157 -8.66 12.31 -1.09
C SER A 157 -8.55 13.59 -1.91
N THR A 158 -7.80 13.52 -3.00
CA THR A 158 -7.75 14.54 -4.08
C THR A 158 -9.08 14.78 -4.75
N CYS A 159 -10.04 13.86 -4.68
CA CYS A 159 -11.33 14.03 -5.31
C CYS A 159 -12.51 13.77 -4.36
N ASP A 160 -13.67 14.35 -4.70
CA ASP A 160 -14.91 14.12 -3.97
C ASP A 160 -15.20 12.61 -3.83
N PRO A 161 -15.56 12.13 -2.62
CA PRO A 161 -15.93 10.74 -2.39
C PRO A 161 -16.96 10.17 -3.37
N ALA A 162 -17.91 10.97 -3.84
CA ALA A 162 -18.91 10.56 -4.82
C ALA A 162 -18.32 10.19 -6.19
N LEU A 163 -17.11 10.66 -6.52
CA LEU A 163 -16.44 10.46 -7.80
C LEU A 163 -15.42 9.33 -7.78
N LEU A 164 -15.04 8.83 -6.59
CA LEU A 164 -13.98 7.84 -6.42
C LEU A 164 -14.20 6.53 -7.19
N SER A 165 -15.45 6.13 -7.41
CA SER A 165 -15.76 4.92 -8.18
C SER A 165 -15.40 5.03 -9.67
N GLY A 166 -15.22 6.24 -10.19
CA GLY A 166 -14.77 6.50 -11.56
C GLY A 166 -13.26 6.69 -11.67
N LYS A 167 -12.54 6.78 -10.55
CA LYS A 167 -11.08 6.98 -10.53
C LYS A 167 -10.36 5.65 -10.72
N THR A 168 -9.43 5.64 -11.67
CA THR A 168 -8.57 4.50 -11.98
C THR A 168 -7.28 4.49 -11.17
N GLY A 169 -6.52 3.40 -11.23
CA GLY A 169 -5.18 3.36 -10.67
C GLY A 169 -4.21 4.31 -11.38
N GLU A 170 -4.42 4.56 -12.68
CA GLU A 170 -3.63 5.51 -13.48
C GLU A 170 -3.92 6.95 -13.06
N ASP A 171 -5.18 7.29 -12.77
CA ASP A 171 -5.54 8.61 -12.21
C ASP A 171 -4.80 8.85 -10.89
N ALA A 172 -4.85 7.89 -9.96
CA ALA A 172 -4.18 7.99 -8.67
C ALA A 172 -2.65 8.13 -8.80
N ALA A 173 -2.03 7.37 -9.71
CA ALA A 173 -0.60 7.48 -9.99
C ALA A 173 -0.24 8.87 -10.55
N SER A 174 -1.04 9.38 -11.49
CA SER A 174 -0.85 10.70 -12.11
C SER A 174 -1.00 11.83 -11.10
N GLU A 175 -2.04 11.80 -10.25
CA GLU A 175 -2.26 12.79 -9.20
C GLU A 175 -1.05 12.91 -8.27
N PHE A 176 -0.49 11.77 -7.84
CA PHE A 176 0.71 11.78 -7.01
C PHE A 176 1.96 12.25 -7.79
N ALA A 177 2.17 11.74 -9.00
CA ALA A 177 3.34 12.07 -9.83
C ALA A 177 3.39 13.55 -10.22
N LEU A 178 2.24 14.22 -10.33
CA LEU A 178 2.10 15.65 -10.61
C LEU A 178 2.16 16.53 -9.34
N GLY A 179 2.29 15.93 -8.15
CA GLY A 179 2.34 16.66 -6.89
C GLY A 179 0.99 17.16 -6.39
N GLU A 180 -0.11 16.61 -6.88
CA GLU A 180 -1.49 16.96 -6.45
C GLU A 180 -1.86 16.31 -5.11
N ALA A 181 -1.08 15.33 -4.65
CA ALA A 181 -1.27 14.63 -3.37
C ALA A 181 0.04 14.45 -2.62
N VAL A 182 -0.03 14.43 -1.29
CA VAL A 182 1.12 14.18 -0.42
C VAL A 182 1.40 12.68 -0.25
N PHE A 183 0.35 11.87 -0.19
CA PHE A 183 0.42 10.42 0.03
C PHE A 183 -0.21 9.62 -1.11
N TYR A 184 0.41 8.46 -1.40
CA TYR A 184 -0.09 7.50 -2.37
C TYR A 184 -0.01 6.08 -1.79
N GLN A 185 -1.15 5.47 -1.46
CA GLN A 185 -1.19 4.09 -0.99
C GLN A 185 -0.96 3.14 -2.16
N ASN A 186 0.23 2.56 -2.23
CA ASN A 186 0.59 1.57 -3.25
C ASN A 186 1.84 0.79 -2.81
N GLY A 187 2.42 -0.01 -3.69
CA GLY A 187 3.61 -0.80 -3.44
C GLY A 187 4.84 -0.29 -4.19
N THR A 188 5.98 -0.93 -3.91
CA THR A 188 7.27 -0.60 -4.52
C THR A 188 7.28 -0.72 -6.05
N TRP A 189 6.37 -1.50 -6.63
CA TRP A 189 6.17 -1.60 -8.09
C TRP A 189 5.68 -0.30 -8.72
N ALA A 190 4.96 0.55 -7.97
CA ALA A 190 4.43 1.82 -8.46
C ALA A 190 5.52 2.86 -8.78
N TYR A 191 6.76 2.64 -8.35
CA TYR A 191 7.88 3.54 -8.64
C TYR A 191 8.02 3.83 -10.14
N ASN A 192 7.85 2.82 -11.00
CA ASN A 192 7.95 3.00 -12.43
C ASN A 192 6.85 3.88 -13.04
N ASP A 193 5.71 4.00 -12.38
CA ASP A 193 4.57 4.79 -12.84
C ASP A 193 4.67 6.27 -12.39
N ILE A 194 5.47 6.54 -11.34
CA ILE A 194 5.55 7.87 -10.71
C ILE A 194 6.91 8.56 -10.86
N LYS A 195 7.97 7.84 -11.21
CA LYS A 195 9.31 8.40 -11.41
C LYS A 195 9.39 9.30 -12.63
N ASP A 196 10.42 10.15 -12.65
CA ASP A 196 10.72 11.03 -13.79
C ASP A 196 9.57 12.00 -14.15
N ASN A 197 8.77 12.40 -13.16
CA ASN A 197 7.67 13.37 -13.29
C ASN A 197 7.95 14.65 -12.47
N GLU A 198 6.92 15.42 -12.12
CA GLU A 198 7.07 16.67 -11.35
C GLU A 198 7.64 16.42 -9.95
N VAL A 199 7.33 15.28 -9.33
CA VAL A 199 7.94 14.86 -8.08
C VAL A 199 9.28 14.17 -8.37
N ALA A 200 10.38 14.87 -8.10
CA ALA A 200 11.72 14.31 -8.30
C ALA A 200 11.96 13.09 -7.36
N ASP A 201 12.72 12.11 -7.84
CA ASP A 201 12.98 10.85 -7.13
C ASP A 201 13.55 11.03 -5.72
N GLU A 202 14.37 12.06 -5.49
CA GLU A 202 14.94 12.39 -4.18
C GLU A 202 13.87 12.76 -3.13
N TYR A 203 12.73 13.22 -3.59
CA TYR A 203 11.57 13.55 -2.74
C TYR A 203 10.62 12.39 -2.50
N LEU A 204 10.85 11.23 -3.11
CA LEU A 204 10.06 10.04 -2.83
C LEU A 204 10.48 9.39 -1.51
N GLY A 205 9.51 9.03 -0.69
CA GLY A 205 9.67 8.24 0.51
C GLY A 205 8.58 7.19 0.63
N MET A 206 8.75 6.24 1.55
CA MET A 206 7.74 5.20 1.81
C MET A 206 7.66 4.92 3.31
N LEU A 207 6.44 4.90 3.84
CA LEU A 207 6.08 4.42 5.18
C LEU A 207 5.50 3.02 5.06
N PRO A 208 5.75 2.15 6.07
CA PRO A 208 5.21 0.78 6.09
C PRO A 208 3.70 0.75 6.26
#